data_c246e20f8208001e25e0da86723c4739
#
_entry.id   c246e20f8208001e25e0da86723c4739
#
_cell.length_a   1.000
_cell.length_b   1.000
_cell.length_c   1.000
_cell.angle_alpha   90.00
_cell.angle_beta   90.00
_cell.angle_gamma   90.00
#
_symmetry.space_group_name_H-M   'P 1'
#
loop_
_entity.id
_entity.type
_entity.pdbx_description
1 polymer ?
#
loop_
_entity_poly.entity_id
_entity_poly.type
_entity_poly.pdbx_seq_one_letter_code
_entity_poly.pdbx_strand_id
1 'polypeptide(L)'
;MKVRPYEKVSLIYDSLMEKVDYSSWAAYILKIAQLHSPKFGKSLELGAGSGKISEQIYKRFKYYLATDISFQMLKSIEDNGFHRLCCNMASLPFKTNFDFIFSAFDSVNYLLRQKDLAALFREVSKVLDDEGSFTFDVSLESNSIYLVRPQTIQGRKNGFWYERISFYKKLSRIHHNRFYISDGHSNNYREYHKQKIYKLETYFKLAESCGFKVSACYDCFTFNDIKSNSNRAQFVFKKIN
;
A
#
# COMPACT_ATOMS: atom_id res chain seq x y z
N MET A 1 -16.70 -19.42 -7.32
CA MET A 1 -15.27 -19.72 -7.62
C MET A 1 -14.36 -18.94 -6.70
N LYS A 2 -13.25 -19.51 -6.20
CA LYS A 2 -12.23 -18.77 -5.44
C LYS A 2 -11.23 -18.17 -6.42
N VAL A 3 -10.94 -16.88 -6.28
CA VAL A 3 -10.01 -16.12 -7.15
C VAL A 3 -8.95 -15.40 -6.31
N ARG A 4 -7.91 -14.86 -6.96
CA ARG A 4 -6.83 -14.14 -6.29
C ARG A 4 -7.31 -12.77 -5.80
N PRO A 5 -6.68 -12.20 -4.76
CA PRO A 5 -6.95 -10.83 -4.35
C PRO A 5 -6.85 -9.84 -5.52
N TYR A 6 -7.80 -8.91 -5.58
CA TYR A 6 -7.95 -7.91 -6.61
C TYR A 6 -8.22 -8.42 -8.04
N GLU A 7 -8.54 -9.70 -8.22
CA GLU A 7 -8.91 -10.23 -9.54
C GLU A 7 -10.33 -9.82 -9.96
N LYS A 8 -11.28 -9.83 -9.03
CA LYS A 8 -12.69 -9.43 -9.25
C LYS A 8 -13.06 -8.19 -8.42
N VAL A 9 -12.47 -8.00 -7.25
CA VAL A 9 -12.61 -6.76 -6.49
C VAL A 9 -12.18 -5.55 -7.32
N SER A 10 -11.20 -5.68 -8.22
CA SER A 10 -10.80 -4.60 -9.14
C SER A 10 -11.97 -4.00 -9.93
N LEU A 11 -12.98 -4.79 -10.29
CA LEU A 11 -14.16 -4.35 -11.05
C LEU A 11 -15.07 -3.38 -10.26
N ILE A 12 -15.00 -3.41 -8.95
CA ILE A 12 -15.80 -2.59 -8.04
C ILE A 12 -14.95 -1.70 -7.13
N TYR A 13 -13.62 -1.77 -7.25
CA TYR A 13 -12.67 -1.17 -6.30
C TYR A 13 -12.84 0.33 -6.18
N ASP A 14 -12.79 1.07 -7.26
CA ASP A 14 -12.92 2.52 -7.23
C ASP A 14 -14.26 2.97 -6.64
N SER A 15 -15.31 2.21 -6.89
CA SER A 15 -16.62 2.46 -6.26
C SER A 15 -16.64 2.13 -4.76
N LEU A 16 -15.87 1.13 -4.29
CA LEU A 16 -15.71 0.88 -2.86
C LEU A 16 -14.91 1.98 -2.18
N MET A 17 -14.03 2.62 -2.92
CA MET A 17 -13.10 3.65 -2.45
C MET A 17 -13.55 5.07 -2.80
N GLU A 18 -14.80 5.28 -3.27
CA GLU A 18 -15.31 6.59 -3.73
C GLU A 18 -15.25 7.70 -2.67
N LYS A 19 -15.25 7.32 -1.36
CA LYS A 19 -15.17 8.28 -0.25
C LYS A 19 -13.74 8.59 0.18
N VAL A 20 -12.75 7.99 -0.46
CA VAL A 20 -11.34 8.23 -0.15
C VAL A 20 -10.91 9.56 -0.75
N ASP A 21 -10.36 10.43 0.07
CA ASP A 21 -9.75 11.67 -0.38
C ASP A 21 -8.32 11.40 -0.93
N TYR A 22 -8.26 10.98 -2.19
CA TYR A 22 -7.00 10.75 -2.89
C TYR A 22 -6.16 12.02 -3.05
N SER A 23 -6.80 13.20 -3.07
CA SER A 23 -6.09 14.48 -3.17
C SER A 23 -5.29 14.77 -1.90
N SER A 24 -5.87 14.51 -0.73
CA SER A 24 -5.16 14.60 0.55
C SER A 24 -4.01 13.60 0.62
N TRP A 25 -4.19 12.36 0.12
CA TRP A 25 -3.10 11.38 0.03
C TRP A 25 -1.96 11.86 -0.88
N ALA A 26 -2.29 12.32 -2.07
CA ALA A 26 -1.33 12.84 -3.04
C ALA A 26 -0.52 14.02 -2.46
N ALA A 27 -1.23 14.99 -1.87
CA ALA A 27 -0.59 16.15 -1.22
C ALA A 27 0.33 15.73 -0.07
N TYR A 28 -0.08 14.76 0.75
CA TYR A 28 0.70 14.26 1.87
C TYR A 28 1.98 13.55 1.40
N ILE A 29 1.88 12.65 0.40
CA ILE A 29 3.04 11.95 -0.18
C ILE A 29 4.01 12.95 -0.85
N LEU A 30 3.50 13.94 -1.60
CA LEU A 30 4.34 14.99 -2.18
C LEU A 30 5.05 15.82 -1.11
N LYS A 31 4.39 16.11 0.01
CA LYS A 31 5.01 16.85 1.12
C LYS A 31 6.12 16.03 1.78
N ILE A 32 5.93 14.73 1.95
CA ILE A 32 6.98 13.82 2.43
C ILE A 32 8.17 13.81 1.44
N ALA A 33 7.89 13.68 0.12
CA ALA A 33 8.93 13.74 -0.90
C ALA A 33 9.71 15.05 -0.82
N GLN A 34 9.03 16.18 -0.68
CA GLN A 34 9.66 17.50 -0.56
C GLN A 34 10.59 17.61 0.65
N LEU A 35 10.19 17.02 1.79
CA LEU A 35 10.96 17.10 3.04
C LEU A 35 12.15 16.14 3.06
N HIS A 36 12.03 14.97 2.43
CA HIS A 36 13.00 13.89 2.58
C HIS A 36 13.73 13.50 1.28
N SER A 37 13.24 13.89 0.10
CA SER A 37 13.85 13.63 -1.22
C SER A 37 13.56 14.78 -2.20
N PRO A 38 14.11 15.98 -1.96
CA PRO A 38 13.71 17.20 -2.65
C PRO A 38 14.10 17.24 -4.15
N LYS A 39 14.90 16.28 -4.65
CA LYS A 39 15.32 16.25 -6.07
C LYS A 39 14.18 16.01 -7.05
N PHE A 40 13.07 15.37 -6.65
CA PHE A 40 11.95 14.98 -7.51
C PHE A 40 12.42 14.30 -8.83
N GLY A 41 13.46 13.48 -8.74
CA GLY A 41 14.03 12.75 -9.87
C GLY A 41 13.19 11.55 -10.29
N LYS A 42 13.70 10.33 -10.07
CA LYS A 42 12.98 9.08 -10.38
C LYS A 42 12.16 8.62 -9.16
N SER A 43 10.86 8.41 -9.37
CA SER A 43 9.96 7.86 -8.34
C SER A 43 9.47 6.47 -8.69
N LEU A 44 9.35 5.62 -7.67
CA LEU A 44 8.76 4.28 -7.74
C LEU A 44 7.61 4.17 -6.74
N GLU A 45 6.41 3.86 -7.23
CA GLU A 45 5.26 3.53 -6.41
C GLU A 45 5.09 2.00 -6.32
N LEU A 46 4.99 1.48 -5.09
CA LEU A 46 4.79 0.07 -4.79
C LEU A 46 3.36 -0.18 -4.31
N GLY A 47 2.61 -1.01 -5.01
CA GLY A 47 1.20 -1.27 -4.71
C GLY A 47 0.28 -0.12 -5.16
N ALA A 48 0.47 0.37 -6.39
CA ALA A 48 -0.24 1.52 -6.94
C ALA A 48 -1.76 1.31 -7.10
N GLY A 49 -2.22 0.05 -7.10
CA GLY A 49 -3.63 -0.26 -7.27
C GLY A 49 -4.18 0.26 -8.60
N SER A 50 -5.30 0.99 -8.54
CA SER A 50 -5.93 1.66 -9.69
C SER A 50 -5.30 3.01 -10.05
N GLY A 51 -4.13 3.35 -9.48
CA GLY A 51 -3.34 4.52 -9.88
C GLY A 51 -3.86 5.89 -9.44
N LYS A 52 -4.84 5.96 -8.55
CA LYS A 52 -5.47 7.24 -8.16
C LYS A 52 -4.52 8.24 -7.51
N ILE A 53 -3.48 7.77 -6.82
CA ILE A 53 -2.40 8.65 -6.34
C ILE A 53 -1.45 8.96 -7.49
N SER A 54 -1.02 7.94 -8.26
CA SER A 54 -0.13 8.10 -9.41
C SER A 54 -0.59 9.23 -10.32
N GLU A 55 -1.88 9.22 -10.73
CA GLU A 55 -2.50 10.21 -11.62
C GLU A 55 -2.33 11.65 -11.15
N GLN A 56 -2.27 11.87 -9.84
CA GLN A 56 -2.17 13.21 -9.26
C GLN A 56 -0.74 13.71 -9.10
N ILE A 57 0.24 12.78 -8.94
CA ILE A 57 1.60 13.20 -8.57
C ILE A 57 2.67 12.93 -9.62
N TYR A 58 2.45 12.06 -10.62
CA TYR A 58 3.50 11.62 -11.54
C TYR A 58 4.21 12.77 -12.26
N LYS A 59 3.49 13.83 -12.64
CA LYS A 59 4.04 15.04 -13.30
C LYS A 59 5.04 15.83 -12.45
N ARG A 60 5.10 15.55 -11.16
CA ARG A 60 6.03 16.21 -10.23
C ARG A 60 7.43 15.59 -10.29
N PHE A 61 7.57 14.39 -10.87
CA PHE A 61 8.82 13.65 -10.97
C PHE A 61 9.32 13.62 -12.43
N LYS A 62 10.65 13.60 -12.61
CA LYS A 62 11.25 13.46 -13.94
C LYS A 62 10.96 12.11 -14.58
N TYR A 63 10.84 11.07 -13.77
CA TYR A 63 10.46 9.72 -14.17
C TYR A 63 9.57 9.12 -13.07
N TYR A 64 8.49 8.48 -13.49
CA TYR A 64 7.56 7.86 -12.56
C TYR A 64 7.19 6.45 -13.03
N LEU A 65 7.31 5.48 -12.10
CA LEU A 65 6.96 4.09 -12.34
C LEU A 65 5.97 3.62 -11.25
N ALA A 66 4.77 3.24 -11.67
CA ALA A 66 3.77 2.63 -10.81
C ALA A 66 3.87 1.10 -10.89
N THR A 67 3.89 0.41 -9.75
CA THR A 67 3.93 -1.06 -9.72
C THR A 67 2.84 -1.63 -8.82
N ASP A 68 2.31 -2.77 -9.20
CA ASP A 68 1.39 -3.56 -8.39
C ASP A 68 1.55 -5.05 -8.72
N ILE A 69 1.20 -5.92 -7.78
CA ILE A 69 1.18 -7.37 -8.00
C ILE A 69 -0.06 -7.81 -8.80
N SER A 70 -1.12 -7.00 -8.78
CA SER A 70 -2.36 -7.26 -9.51
C SER A 70 -2.34 -6.62 -10.89
N PHE A 71 -2.19 -7.43 -11.92
CA PHE A 71 -2.32 -6.97 -13.31
C PHE A 71 -3.69 -6.33 -13.57
N GLN A 72 -4.77 -6.84 -12.95
CA GLN A 72 -6.12 -6.30 -13.15
C GLN A 72 -6.24 -4.87 -12.60
N MET A 73 -5.61 -4.58 -11.48
CA MET A 73 -5.57 -3.22 -10.92
C MET A 73 -4.79 -2.28 -11.85
N LEU A 74 -3.61 -2.66 -12.31
CA LEU A 74 -2.81 -1.84 -13.23
C LEU A 74 -3.52 -1.62 -14.58
N LYS A 75 -4.28 -2.61 -15.04
CA LYS A 75 -5.06 -2.50 -16.30
C LYS A 75 -6.19 -1.45 -16.20
N SER A 76 -6.71 -1.18 -15.00
CA SER A 76 -7.77 -0.17 -14.81
C SER A 76 -7.23 1.27 -14.79
N ILE A 77 -5.91 1.46 -14.73
CA ILE A 77 -5.30 2.79 -14.83
C ILE A 77 -5.45 3.28 -16.27
N GLU A 78 -6.00 4.49 -16.45
CA GLU A 78 -6.01 5.16 -17.75
C GLU A 78 -4.58 5.51 -18.17
N ASP A 79 -4.34 5.71 -19.47
CA ASP A 79 -3.00 6.06 -19.95
C ASP A 79 -2.69 7.52 -19.64
N ASN A 80 -1.98 7.73 -18.55
CA ASN A 80 -1.69 9.06 -17.99
C ASN A 80 -0.23 9.51 -18.22
N GLY A 81 0.50 8.86 -19.10
CA GLY A 81 1.87 9.24 -19.45
C GLY A 81 2.92 8.83 -18.42
N PHE A 82 2.66 7.86 -17.56
CA PHE A 82 3.65 7.23 -16.69
C PHE A 82 3.76 5.73 -16.91
N HIS A 83 4.90 5.15 -16.52
CA HIS A 83 5.16 3.74 -16.71
C HIS A 83 4.47 2.87 -15.66
N ARG A 84 4.06 1.66 -16.08
CA ARG A 84 3.41 0.66 -15.21
C ARG A 84 4.09 -0.69 -15.36
N LEU A 85 4.29 -1.39 -14.24
CA LEU A 85 4.86 -2.73 -14.25
C LEU A 85 4.18 -3.63 -13.21
N CYS A 86 3.74 -4.81 -13.65
CA CYS A 86 3.21 -5.83 -12.74
C CYS A 86 4.37 -6.60 -12.10
N CYS A 87 4.62 -6.36 -10.82
CA CYS A 87 5.66 -7.06 -10.07
C CYS A 87 5.33 -7.16 -8.57
N ASN A 88 6.06 -8.04 -7.89
CA ASN A 88 5.98 -8.19 -6.44
C ASN A 88 6.95 -7.21 -5.76
N MET A 89 6.47 -6.37 -4.83
CA MET A 89 7.30 -5.43 -4.09
C MET A 89 8.41 -6.10 -3.26
N ALA A 90 8.27 -7.38 -2.91
CA ALA A 90 9.29 -8.16 -2.23
C ALA A 90 10.30 -8.85 -3.18
N SER A 91 10.23 -8.55 -4.49
CA SER A 91 11.14 -9.07 -5.52
C SER A 91 11.13 -8.11 -6.72
N LEU A 92 11.89 -7.03 -6.63
CA LEU A 92 11.90 -5.95 -7.61
C LEU A 92 12.84 -6.28 -8.79
N PRO A 93 12.38 -6.16 -10.05
CA PRO A 93 13.18 -6.53 -11.23
C PRO A 93 14.06 -5.37 -11.75
N PHE A 94 14.46 -4.42 -10.89
CA PHE A 94 15.15 -3.21 -11.32
C PHE A 94 16.64 -3.26 -11.07
N LYS A 95 17.41 -2.61 -11.98
CA LYS A 95 18.85 -2.35 -11.87
C LYS A 95 19.17 -0.85 -11.81
N THR A 96 18.16 0.01 -11.70
CA THR A 96 18.28 1.46 -11.62
C THR A 96 17.92 1.96 -10.25
N ASN A 97 18.50 3.10 -9.83
CA ASN A 97 18.18 3.72 -8.56
C ASN A 97 17.03 4.73 -8.71
N PHE A 98 16.25 4.85 -7.63
CA PHE A 98 15.14 5.80 -7.50
C PHE A 98 15.44 6.78 -6.37
N ASP A 99 15.14 8.05 -6.59
CA ASP A 99 15.31 9.10 -5.58
C ASP A 99 14.20 9.03 -4.50
N PHE A 100 13.01 8.59 -4.91
CA PHE A 100 11.86 8.47 -4.02
C PHE A 100 11.09 7.18 -4.28
N ILE A 101 10.98 6.34 -3.27
CA ILE A 101 10.17 5.12 -3.32
C ILE A 101 9.06 5.26 -2.30
N PHE A 102 7.83 4.93 -2.68
CA PHE A 102 6.74 4.95 -1.71
C PHE A 102 5.72 3.83 -1.92
N SER A 103 4.99 3.54 -0.85
CA SER A 103 3.83 2.64 -0.86
C SER A 103 2.73 3.28 0.00
N ALA A 104 1.52 3.33 -0.50
CA ALA A 104 0.38 3.94 0.17
C ALA A 104 -0.75 2.94 0.43
N PHE A 105 -1.73 3.35 1.27
CA PHE A 105 -2.92 2.56 1.59
C PHE A 105 -2.62 1.19 2.20
N ASP A 106 -1.71 1.17 3.19
CA ASP A 106 -1.37 -0.07 3.94
C ASP A 106 -1.08 -1.30 3.04
N SER A 107 -0.59 -1.06 1.82
CA SER A 107 -0.20 -2.13 0.89
C SER A 107 0.89 -3.02 1.51
N VAL A 108 1.78 -2.47 2.33
CA VAL A 108 2.82 -3.22 3.05
C VAL A 108 2.23 -4.23 4.04
N ASN A 109 1.04 -3.99 4.59
CA ASN A 109 0.36 -4.94 5.48
C ASN A 109 -0.04 -6.26 4.78
N TYR A 110 -0.05 -6.32 3.45
CA TYR A 110 -0.27 -7.57 2.70
C TYR A 110 0.91 -8.55 2.79
N LEU A 111 2.09 -8.10 3.23
CA LEU A 111 3.25 -8.95 3.50
C LEU A 111 3.04 -9.68 4.85
N LEU A 112 2.48 -10.88 4.78
CA LEU A 112 1.99 -11.61 5.96
C LEU A 112 3.11 -12.17 6.83
N ARG A 113 4.31 -12.38 6.30
CA ARG A 113 5.45 -12.97 6.99
C ARG A 113 6.57 -11.95 7.12
N GLN A 114 7.25 -11.91 8.26
CA GLN A 114 8.39 -11.01 8.47
C GLN A 114 9.50 -11.17 7.42
N LYS A 115 9.70 -12.38 6.91
CA LYS A 115 10.68 -12.63 5.84
C LYS A 115 10.31 -11.92 4.53
N ASP A 116 9.01 -11.76 4.22
CA ASP A 116 8.55 -11.05 3.03
C ASP A 116 8.69 -9.53 3.22
N LEU A 117 8.42 -9.04 4.43
CA LEU A 117 8.66 -7.64 4.82
C LEU A 117 10.16 -7.29 4.77
N ALA A 118 11.02 -8.18 5.30
CA ALA A 118 12.46 -8.02 5.20
C ALA A 118 12.95 -8.09 3.73
N ALA A 119 12.31 -8.93 2.89
CA ALA A 119 12.62 -8.98 1.46
C ALA A 119 12.27 -7.64 0.78
N LEU A 120 11.09 -7.07 1.05
CA LEU A 120 10.76 -5.72 0.57
C LEU A 120 11.85 -4.70 0.93
N PHE A 121 12.27 -4.66 2.20
CA PHE A 121 13.27 -3.68 2.64
C PHE A 121 14.62 -3.90 1.94
N ARG A 122 15.08 -5.15 1.80
CA ARG A 122 16.31 -5.45 1.03
C ARG A 122 16.20 -5.07 -0.44
N GLU A 123 15.08 -5.36 -1.09
CA GLU A 123 14.87 -4.99 -2.50
C GLU A 123 14.85 -3.47 -2.68
N VAL A 124 14.16 -2.75 -1.80
CA VAL A 124 14.16 -1.28 -1.81
C VAL A 124 15.57 -0.74 -1.55
N SER A 125 16.32 -1.29 -0.61
CA SER A 125 17.71 -0.86 -0.33
C SER A 125 18.62 -0.97 -1.57
N LYS A 126 18.43 -2.00 -2.41
CA LYS A 126 19.21 -2.18 -3.64
C LYS A 126 18.94 -1.14 -4.71
N VAL A 127 17.71 -0.61 -4.76
CA VAL A 127 17.23 0.27 -5.84
C VAL A 127 16.94 1.70 -5.39
N LEU A 128 17.11 2.00 -4.11
CA LEU A 128 17.02 3.36 -3.58
C LEU A 128 18.37 4.07 -3.81
N ASP A 129 18.33 5.33 -4.23
CA ASP A 129 19.51 6.21 -4.27
C ASP A 129 20.03 6.46 -2.85
N ASP A 130 21.33 6.72 -2.67
CA ASP A 130 21.93 6.92 -1.36
C ASP A 130 21.35 8.14 -0.63
N GLU A 131 21.01 9.19 -1.37
CA GLU A 131 20.32 10.40 -0.87
C GLU A 131 18.79 10.25 -0.89
N GLY A 132 18.28 9.12 -1.41
CA GLY A 132 16.86 8.86 -1.57
C GLY A 132 16.12 8.62 -0.27
N SER A 133 14.80 8.52 -0.35
CA SER A 133 13.97 8.06 0.77
C SER A 133 12.93 7.05 0.34
N PHE A 134 12.66 6.09 1.23
CA PHE A 134 11.55 5.16 1.12
C PHE A 134 10.50 5.48 2.17
N THR A 135 9.26 5.72 1.74
CA THR A 135 8.16 6.01 2.66
C THR A 135 6.99 5.05 2.43
N PHE A 136 6.35 4.63 3.50
CA PHE A 136 5.17 3.77 3.42
C PHE A 136 4.31 3.93 4.67
N ASP A 137 3.01 3.75 4.49
CA ASP A 137 2.10 3.69 5.63
C ASP A 137 1.72 2.26 5.99
N VAL A 138 1.37 2.09 7.24
CA VAL A 138 0.86 0.82 7.77
C VAL A 138 -0.32 1.07 8.69
N SER A 139 -1.33 0.23 8.56
CA SER A 139 -2.45 0.17 9.50
C SER A 139 -1.98 -0.43 10.82
N LEU A 140 -2.39 0.17 11.93
CA LEU A 140 -2.06 -0.27 13.28
C LEU A 140 -3.24 -0.98 13.95
N GLU A 141 -3.00 -1.55 15.13
CA GLU A 141 -4.02 -2.35 15.84
C GLU A 141 -5.24 -1.52 16.23
N SER A 142 -5.05 -0.26 16.62
CA SER A 142 -6.14 0.68 16.91
C SER A 142 -7.14 0.83 15.77
N ASN A 143 -6.66 0.76 14.52
CA ASN A 143 -7.51 0.77 13.32
C ASN A 143 -8.25 -0.55 13.06
N SER A 144 -7.88 -1.65 13.72
CA SER A 144 -8.46 -2.98 13.47
C SER A 144 -9.20 -3.57 14.66
N ILE A 145 -8.94 -3.08 15.88
CA ILE A 145 -9.42 -3.71 17.12
C ILE A 145 -10.94 -3.75 17.24
N TYR A 146 -11.64 -2.76 16.68
CA TYR A 146 -13.11 -2.74 16.69
C TYR A 146 -13.72 -3.84 15.80
N LEU A 147 -12.94 -4.41 14.86
CA LEU A 147 -13.35 -5.53 13.99
C LEU A 147 -13.13 -6.92 14.63
N VAL A 148 -12.83 -7.00 15.92
CA VAL A 148 -12.87 -8.28 16.66
C VAL A 148 -14.26 -8.91 16.54
N ARG A 149 -15.32 -8.07 16.49
CA ARG A 149 -16.65 -8.48 16.03
C ARG A 149 -16.75 -8.25 14.53
N PRO A 150 -17.09 -9.28 13.73
CA PRO A 150 -17.21 -9.14 12.28
C PRO A 150 -18.22 -8.07 11.89
N GLN A 151 -17.87 -7.28 10.89
CA GLN A 151 -18.77 -6.31 10.26
C GLN A 151 -19.02 -6.70 8.81
N THR A 152 -20.27 -6.62 8.38
CA THR A 152 -20.70 -6.92 7.02
C THR A 152 -21.20 -5.66 6.34
N ILE A 153 -20.71 -5.43 5.12
CA ILE A 153 -21.18 -4.37 4.22
C ILE A 153 -21.62 -5.05 2.93
N GLN A 154 -22.79 -4.68 2.45
CA GLN A 154 -23.36 -5.18 1.19
C GLN A 154 -23.69 -4.00 0.29
N GLY A 155 -23.67 -4.23 -1.02
CA GLY A 155 -24.03 -3.22 -1.98
C GLY A 155 -24.04 -3.72 -3.42
N ARG A 156 -24.36 -2.80 -4.33
CA ARG A 156 -24.31 -3.03 -5.76
C ARG A 156 -23.48 -1.93 -6.41
N LYS A 157 -22.46 -2.31 -7.15
CA LYS A 157 -21.53 -1.39 -7.83
C LYS A 157 -21.18 -1.96 -9.21
N ASN A 158 -21.20 -1.11 -10.24
CA ASN A 158 -20.86 -1.47 -11.63
C ASN A 158 -21.58 -2.73 -12.15
N GLY A 159 -22.86 -2.93 -11.79
CA GLY A 159 -23.62 -4.13 -12.16
C GLY A 159 -23.38 -5.37 -11.29
N PHE A 160 -22.37 -5.36 -10.43
CA PHE A 160 -22.07 -6.45 -9.52
C PHE A 160 -22.73 -6.23 -8.16
N TRP A 161 -23.31 -7.28 -7.60
CA TRP A 161 -23.62 -7.35 -6.17
C TRP A 161 -22.39 -7.79 -5.41
N TYR A 162 -22.15 -7.21 -4.24
CA TYR A 162 -21.06 -7.63 -3.37
C TYR A 162 -21.47 -7.67 -1.90
N GLU A 163 -20.80 -8.56 -1.17
CA GLU A 163 -20.76 -8.60 0.29
C GLU A 163 -19.30 -8.60 0.73
N ARG A 164 -18.95 -7.71 1.65
CA ARG A 164 -17.65 -7.69 2.33
C ARG A 164 -17.83 -7.96 3.80
N ILE A 165 -17.20 -9.02 4.30
CA ILE A 165 -17.13 -9.35 5.72
C ILE A 165 -15.72 -9.02 6.21
N SER A 166 -15.61 -8.01 7.08
CA SER A 166 -14.35 -7.56 7.67
C SER A 166 -14.26 -8.05 9.13
N PHE A 167 -13.13 -8.65 9.51
CA PHE A 167 -12.88 -9.05 10.89
C PHE A 167 -11.39 -9.11 11.23
N TYR A 168 -11.06 -8.91 12.51
CA TYR A 168 -9.69 -8.93 13.03
C TYR A 168 -9.48 -10.10 13.99
N LYS A 169 -8.43 -10.90 13.72
CA LYS A 169 -8.00 -11.99 14.62
C LYS A 169 -6.85 -11.50 15.49
N LYS A 170 -7.15 -11.10 16.75
CA LYS A 170 -6.19 -10.49 17.67
C LYS A 170 -4.96 -11.36 17.92
N LEU A 171 -5.09 -12.67 18.16
CA LEU A 171 -3.98 -13.57 18.44
C LEU A 171 -2.97 -13.65 17.27
N SER A 172 -3.46 -13.76 16.05
CA SER A 172 -2.62 -13.78 14.85
C SER A 172 -2.27 -12.40 14.32
N ARG A 173 -2.90 -11.33 14.85
CA ARG A 173 -2.80 -9.95 14.38
C ARG A 173 -3.03 -9.86 12.86
N ILE A 174 -4.08 -10.51 12.37
CA ILE A 174 -4.46 -10.48 10.96
C ILE A 174 -5.85 -9.85 10.82
N HIS A 175 -5.90 -8.80 10.03
CA HIS A 175 -7.13 -8.21 9.52
C HIS A 175 -7.53 -8.97 8.26
N HIS A 176 -8.78 -9.37 8.20
CA HIS A 176 -9.36 -10.16 7.13
C HIS A 176 -10.49 -9.39 6.46
N ASN A 177 -10.50 -9.39 5.12
CA ASN A 177 -11.65 -9.00 4.33
C ASN A 177 -12.02 -10.16 3.40
N ARG A 178 -13.25 -10.67 3.53
CA ARG A 178 -13.82 -11.66 2.63
C ARG A 178 -14.81 -10.97 1.72
N PHE A 179 -14.62 -11.13 0.42
CA PHE A 179 -15.56 -10.62 -0.57
C PHE A 179 -16.29 -11.77 -1.23
N TYR A 180 -17.59 -11.61 -1.34
CA TYR A 180 -18.47 -12.38 -2.21
C TYR A 180 -18.97 -11.42 -3.27
N ILE A 181 -18.77 -11.75 -4.55
CA ILE A 181 -19.09 -10.88 -5.69
C ILE A 181 -19.90 -11.69 -6.68
N SER A 182 -21.03 -11.18 -7.14
CA SER A 182 -21.91 -11.79 -8.12
C SER A 182 -22.20 -10.84 -9.28
N ASP A 183 -22.16 -11.35 -10.52
CA ASP A 183 -22.56 -10.59 -11.71
C ASP A 183 -24.08 -10.57 -11.93
N GLY A 184 -24.86 -11.15 -11.00
CA GLY A 184 -26.30 -11.21 -11.09
C GLY A 184 -26.85 -12.31 -12.00
N HIS A 185 -25.97 -13.08 -12.67
CA HIS A 185 -26.35 -14.22 -13.52
C HIS A 185 -25.95 -15.53 -12.84
N SER A 186 -24.89 -16.17 -13.32
CA SER A 186 -24.43 -17.47 -12.81
C SER A 186 -23.09 -17.42 -12.10
N ASN A 187 -22.36 -16.33 -12.21
CA ASN A 187 -21.01 -16.26 -11.71
C ASN A 187 -20.95 -15.66 -10.29
N ASN A 188 -20.41 -16.47 -9.39
CA ASN A 188 -20.19 -16.09 -8.00
C ASN A 188 -18.70 -16.26 -7.66
N TYR A 189 -18.06 -15.18 -7.22
CA TYR A 189 -16.64 -15.13 -6.91
C TYR A 189 -16.41 -14.91 -5.43
N ARG A 190 -15.32 -15.46 -4.91
CA ARG A 190 -14.86 -15.27 -3.53
C ARG A 190 -13.42 -14.84 -3.53
N GLU A 191 -13.15 -13.66 -2.97
CA GLU A 191 -11.80 -13.18 -2.72
C GLU A 191 -11.53 -13.10 -1.22
N TYR A 192 -10.28 -13.32 -0.84
CA TYR A 192 -9.89 -13.34 0.55
C TYR A 192 -8.62 -12.53 0.76
N HIS A 193 -8.78 -11.33 1.29
CA HIS A 193 -7.70 -10.42 1.59
C HIS A 193 -7.28 -10.58 3.05
N LYS A 194 -5.98 -10.54 3.28
CA LYS A 194 -5.37 -10.63 4.62
C LYS A 194 -4.32 -9.56 4.73
N GLN A 195 -4.34 -8.85 5.84
CA GLN A 195 -3.33 -7.85 6.18
C GLN A 195 -2.77 -8.16 7.56
N LYS A 196 -1.44 -8.21 7.67
CA LYS A 196 -0.74 -8.42 8.93
C LYS A 196 -0.54 -7.10 9.63
N ILE A 197 -1.04 -7.00 10.86
CA ILE A 197 -0.85 -5.83 11.72
C ILE A 197 0.36 -6.09 12.60
N TYR A 198 1.55 -5.76 12.10
CA TYR A 198 2.78 -5.89 12.88
C TYR A 198 2.81 -4.86 14.02
N LYS A 199 3.58 -5.16 15.07
CA LYS A 199 3.96 -4.15 16.06
C LYS A 199 4.97 -3.18 15.46
N LEU A 200 4.98 -1.94 15.91
CA LEU A 200 5.91 -0.92 15.41
C LEU A 200 7.37 -1.37 15.52
N GLU A 201 7.74 -2.01 16.63
CA GLU A 201 9.12 -2.50 16.86
C GLU A 201 9.59 -3.47 15.77
N THR A 202 8.66 -4.18 15.11
CA THR A 202 9.01 -5.10 14.01
C THR A 202 9.57 -4.32 12.82
N TYR A 203 8.97 -3.18 12.49
CA TYR A 203 9.43 -2.33 11.38
C TYR A 203 10.78 -1.71 11.67
N PHE A 204 11.00 -1.18 12.89
CA PHE A 204 12.28 -0.62 13.30
C PHE A 204 13.42 -1.65 13.24
N LYS A 205 13.22 -2.84 13.84
CA LYS A 205 14.22 -3.91 13.83
C LYS A 205 14.57 -4.40 12.42
N LEU A 206 13.55 -4.57 11.57
CA LEU A 206 13.78 -5.02 10.20
C LEU A 206 14.42 -3.93 9.34
N ALA A 207 14.08 -2.65 9.54
CA ALA A 207 14.72 -1.55 8.85
C ALA A 207 16.23 -1.55 9.10
N GLU A 208 16.63 -1.57 10.36
CA GLU A 208 18.04 -1.60 10.77
C GLU A 208 18.79 -2.82 10.18
N SER A 209 18.19 -4.02 10.29
CA SER A 209 18.78 -5.25 9.74
C SER A 209 18.91 -5.27 8.21
N CYS A 210 18.22 -4.38 7.51
CA CYS A 210 18.24 -4.23 6.05
C CYS A 210 19.00 -2.98 5.57
N GLY A 211 19.76 -2.32 6.45
CA GLY A 211 20.61 -1.16 6.10
C GLY A 211 19.83 0.17 6.03
N PHE A 212 18.71 0.28 6.74
CA PHE A 212 17.95 1.52 6.85
C PHE A 212 18.00 2.13 8.25
N LYS A 213 18.09 3.45 8.31
CA LYS A 213 17.70 4.25 9.48
C LYS A 213 16.26 4.74 9.29
N VAL A 214 15.46 4.72 10.36
CA VAL A 214 14.15 5.35 10.37
C VAL A 214 14.34 6.84 10.59
N SER A 215 14.18 7.62 9.53
CA SER A 215 14.33 9.09 9.56
C SER A 215 13.11 9.77 10.21
N ALA A 216 11.92 9.18 10.05
CA ALA A 216 10.70 9.65 10.71
C ALA A 216 9.68 8.50 10.82
N CYS A 217 8.81 8.60 11.83
CA CYS A 217 7.63 7.75 11.98
C CYS A 217 6.46 8.63 12.46
N TYR A 218 5.68 9.11 11.51
CA TYR A 218 4.58 10.05 11.76
C TYR A 218 3.27 9.35 12.09
N ASP A 219 2.43 9.99 12.88
CA ASP A 219 0.99 9.73 12.88
C ASP A 219 0.44 10.19 11.52
N CYS A 220 -0.05 9.25 10.73
CA CYS A 220 -0.35 9.44 9.31
C CYS A 220 -1.27 10.66 9.06
N PHE A 221 -1.03 11.39 7.98
CA PHE A 221 -1.62 12.70 7.65
C PHE A 221 -1.24 13.85 8.57
N THR A 222 -0.33 13.62 9.50
CA THR A 222 0.30 14.66 10.29
C THR A 222 1.82 14.58 10.12
N PHE A 223 2.55 15.56 10.65
CA PHE A 223 4.02 15.51 10.78
C PHE A 223 4.42 15.43 12.25
N ASN A 224 3.49 15.02 13.11
CA ASN A 224 3.75 14.71 14.51
C ASN A 224 4.21 13.25 14.65
N ASP A 225 4.98 12.98 15.68
CA ASP A 225 5.40 11.63 16.00
C ASP A 225 4.21 10.70 16.28
N ILE A 226 4.40 9.41 15.97
CA ILE A 226 3.43 8.36 16.25
C ILE A 226 3.07 8.29 17.73
N LYS A 227 1.79 8.05 18.03
CA LYS A 227 1.26 7.90 19.39
C LYS A 227 0.74 6.48 19.60
N SER A 228 0.56 6.10 20.86
CA SER A 228 0.04 4.77 21.23
C SER A 228 -1.37 4.47 20.69
N ASN A 229 -2.18 5.50 20.46
CA ASN A 229 -3.54 5.41 19.93
C ASN A 229 -3.65 5.77 18.44
N SER A 230 -2.55 6.02 17.74
CA SER A 230 -2.57 6.27 16.30
C SER A 230 -3.15 5.09 15.54
N ASN A 231 -3.96 5.36 14.54
CA ASN A 231 -4.60 4.34 13.70
C ASN A 231 -3.69 3.85 12.58
N ARG A 232 -2.74 4.68 12.15
CA ARG A 232 -1.88 4.46 11.01
C ARG A 232 -0.55 5.15 11.21
N ALA A 233 0.55 4.45 10.93
CA ALA A 233 1.89 5.01 10.97
C ALA A 233 2.40 5.26 9.56
N GLN A 234 3.07 6.39 9.34
CA GLN A 234 3.81 6.70 8.12
C GLN A 234 5.31 6.67 8.43
N PHE A 235 6.01 5.70 7.89
CA PHE A 235 7.45 5.59 8.01
C PHE A 235 8.19 6.32 6.90
N VAL A 236 9.34 6.89 7.23
CA VAL A 236 10.32 7.39 6.28
C VAL A 236 11.67 6.77 6.59
N PHE A 237 12.19 6.00 5.65
CA PHE A 237 13.47 5.30 5.74
C PHE A 237 14.51 5.98 4.85
N LYS A 238 15.74 6.02 5.33
CA LYS A 238 16.94 6.38 4.56
C LYS A 238 17.99 5.31 4.73
N LYS A 239 18.86 5.12 3.74
CA LYS A 239 20.02 4.22 3.88
C LYS A 239 20.92 4.65 5.04
N ILE A 240 21.52 3.68 5.70
CA ILE A 240 22.65 3.89 6.60
C ILE A 240 23.88 4.01 5.69
N ASN A 241 24.52 5.17 5.71
CA ASN A 241 25.80 5.40 5.02
C ASN A 241 26.94 4.83 5.85
#